data_f702f96246b13d5d726778557896175a
#
_entry.id   f702f96246b13d5d726778557896175a
#
_cell.length_a   1.000
_cell.length_b   1.000
_cell.length_c   1.000
_cell.angle_alpha   90.00
_cell.angle_beta   90.00
_cell.angle_gamma   90.00
#
_symmetry.space_group_name_H-M   'P 1'
#
loop_
_entity.id
_entity.type
_entity.pdbx_description
1 polymer ?
#
loop_
_entity_poly.entity_id
_entity_poly.type
_entity_poly.pdbx_seq_one_letter_code
_entity_poly.pdbx_strand_id
1 'polypeptide(L)'
;TYQTFGQSTLENRVPGQPLYLKDLNCNCVDPTGQFVLNPAAWANPAPGQWGTAAPYYSDFRYARRPAESLSLGRTFRIREKESLEIRAEFFNVFNRVYLNNPAVTNPQANRGCTVTTPTAGLPNSVTVATGTGTCPAGYTSPSGFGSINYTGLQTQPRNGQLVARFTF
;
A
#
# COMPACT_ATOMS: atom_id res chain seq x y z
N THR A 1 -21.81 -2.19 -6.34
CA THR A 1 -21.72 -1.57 -7.67
C THR A 1 -22.93 -1.98 -8.48
N TYR A 2 -23.82 -1.04 -8.79
CA TYR A 2 -24.92 -1.29 -9.72
C TYR A 2 -24.38 -1.26 -11.15
N GLN A 3 -24.63 -2.30 -11.90
CA GLN A 3 -24.36 -2.31 -13.34
C GLN A 3 -25.58 -1.76 -14.06
N THR A 4 -25.42 -0.66 -14.75
CA THR A 4 -26.42 -0.12 -15.67
C THR A 4 -25.86 -0.27 -17.07
N PHE A 5 -26.54 -1.00 -17.94
CA PHE A 5 -26.13 -1.27 -19.32
C PHE A 5 -24.74 -1.91 -19.48
N GLY A 6 -24.34 -2.81 -18.54
CA GLY A 6 -23.05 -3.49 -18.59
C GLY A 6 -21.84 -2.63 -18.20
N GLN A 7 -22.05 -1.40 -17.74
CA GLN A 7 -21.02 -0.49 -17.25
C GLN A 7 -21.02 -0.46 -15.70
N SER A 8 -19.83 -0.47 -15.10
CA SER A 8 -19.71 -0.23 -13.67
C SER A 8 -19.99 1.24 -13.36
N THR A 9 -20.93 1.51 -12.46
CA THR A 9 -21.20 2.87 -12.00
C THR A 9 -20.16 3.29 -10.96
N LEU A 10 -19.76 4.56 -11.00
CA LEU A 10 -18.90 5.15 -9.98
C LEU A 10 -19.68 5.33 -8.68
N GLU A 11 -18.98 5.31 -7.55
CA GLU A 11 -19.54 5.67 -6.25
C GLU A 11 -19.77 7.20 -6.14
N ASN A 12 -20.57 7.62 -5.18
CA ASN A 12 -20.69 9.02 -4.79
C ASN A 12 -19.68 9.36 -3.69
N ARG A 13 -18.99 10.48 -3.81
CA ARG A 13 -18.19 11.04 -2.73
C ARG A 13 -19.11 11.69 -1.71
N VAL A 14 -19.01 11.30 -0.43
CA VAL A 14 -19.77 11.91 0.67
C VAL A 14 -19.02 13.14 1.19
N PRO A 15 -19.57 14.35 1.07
CA PRO A 15 -18.91 15.56 1.55
C PRO A 15 -18.65 15.53 3.06
N GLY A 16 -17.54 16.12 3.49
CA GLY A 16 -17.19 16.24 4.91
C GLY A 16 -16.65 14.96 5.57
N GLN A 17 -16.68 13.83 4.88
CA GLN A 17 -16.09 12.59 5.41
C GLN A 17 -14.60 12.48 5.01
N PRO A 18 -13.69 12.23 5.96
CA PRO A 18 -12.28 12.01 5.64
C PRO A 18 -12.13 10.73 4.82
N LEU A 19 -11.21 10.73 3.85
CA LEU A 19 -10.91 9.55 3.03
C LEU A 19 -10.13 8.49 3.79
N TYR A 20 -9.36 8.92 4.78
CA TYR A 20 -8.50 8.06 5.58
C TYR A 20 -8.99 7.99 7.04
N LEU A 21 -8.96 6.80 7.60
CA LEU A 21 -9.13 6.56 9.04
C LEU A 21 -7.82 6.73 9.81
N LYS A 22 -6.69 6.56 9.10
CA LYS A 22 -5.33 6.63 9.66
C LYS A 22 -4.40 7.37 8.70
N ASP A 23 -3.43 8.10 9.23
CA ASP A 23 -2.35 8.66 8.43
C ASP A 23 -1.37 7.57 8.03
N LEU A 24 -1.25 7.34 6.73
CA LEU A 24 -0.33 6.33 6.17
C LEU A 24 1.15 6.65 6.36
N ASN A 25 1.49 7.91 6.69
CA ASN A 25 2.88 8.32 6.92
C ASN A 25 3.30 8.18 8.39
N CYS A 26 2.36 7.89 9.29
CA CYS A 26 2.71 7.65 10.68
C CYS A 26 3.20 6.20 10.86
N ASN A 27 4.14 6.01 11.77
CA ASN A 27 4.59 4.67 12.18
C ASN A 27 3.58 3.99 13.14
N CYS A 28 2.29 4.31 12.99
CA CYS A 28 1.19 3.88 13.85
C CYS A 28 0.19 2.97 13.12
N VAL A 29 0.42 2.69 11.83
CA VAL A 29 -0.45 1.80 11.06
C VAL A 29 -0.02 0.36 11.26
N ASP A 30 -0.93 -0.44 11.81
CA ASP A 30 -0.79 -1.89 11.89
C ASP A 30 -1.55 -2.55 10.73
N PRO A 31 -0.86 -3.02 9.68
CA PRO A 31 -1.52 -3.62 8.54
C PRO A 31 -2.12 -5.00 8.84
N THR A 32 -1.73 -5.62 9.95
CA THR A 32 -2.22 -6.96 10.33
C THR A 32 -3.63 -6.93 10.93
N GLY A 33 -4.08 -5.76 11.43
CA GLY A 33 -5.37 -5.66 12.11
C GLY A 33 -6.17 -4.41 11.78
N GLN A 34 -5.71 -3.53 10.89
CA GLN A 34 -6.34 -2.23 10.66
C GLN A 34 -6.76 -2.01 9.20
N PHE A 35 -7.87 -1.27 9.05
CA PHE A 35 -8.30 -0.67 7.80
C PHE A 35 -7.94 0.81 7.81
N VAL A 36 -7.38 1.30 6.73
CA VAL A 36 -6.87 2.69 6.65
C VAL A 36 -7.77 3.63 5.83
N LEU A 37 -8.63 3.10 4.97
CA LEU A 37 -9.58 3.89 4.19
C LEU A 37 -10.96 3.91 4.86
N ASN A 38 -11.63 5.04 4.74
CA ASN A 38 -12.95 5.27 5.30
C ASN A 38 -14.04 4.92 4.29
N PRO A 39 -14.79 3.84 4.46
CA PRO A 39 -15.89 3.50 3.55
C PRO A 39 -17.07 4.49 3.65
N ALA A 40 -17.26 5.16 4.79
CA ALA A 40 -18.31 6.19 4.94
C ALA A 40 -18.06 7.43 4.08
N ALA A 41 -16.85 7.58 3.53
CA ALA A 41 -16.54 8.63 2.57
C ALA A 41 -17.17 8.40 1.17
N TRP A 42 -17.78 7.24 0.98
CA TRP A 42 -18.35 6.79 -0.28
C TRP A 42 -19.77 6.27 -0.09
N ALA A 43 -20.61 6.44 -1.08
CA ALA A 43 -21.97 5.92 -1.07
C ALA A 43 -22.36 5.42 -2.47
N ASN A 44 -23.19 4.40 -2.53
CA ASN A 44 -23.75 3.95 -3.80
C ASN A 44 -24.65 5.06 -4.38
N PRO A 45 -24.60 5.31 -5.70
CA PRO A 45 -25.56 6.18 -6.36
C PRO A 45 -26.97 5.56 -6.28
N ALA A 46 -28.00 6.41 -6.39
CA ALA A 46 -29.37 5.93 -6.48
C ALA A 46 -29.56 5.07 -7.73
N PRO A 47 -30.52 4.12 -7.73
CA PRO A 47 -30.81 3.31 -8.92
C PRO A 47 -31.07 4.19 -10.15
N GLY A 48 -30.40 3.86 -11.26
CA GLY A 48 -30.52 4.60 -12.51
C GLY A 48 -29.70 5.91 -12.58
N GLN A 49 -28.91 6.21 -11.56
CA GLN A 49 -28.04 7.41 -11.54
C GLN A 49 -26.57 7.02 -11.66
N TRP A 50 -25.78 7.92 -12.23
CA TRP A 50 -24.34 7.81 -12.27
C TRP A 50 -23.73 8.37 -10.98
N GLY A 51 -22.70 7.69 -10.48
CA GLY A 51 -21.93 8.21 -9.34
C GLY A 51 -21.12 9.45 -9.70
N THR A 52 -20.86 10.26 -8.69
CA THR A 52 -20.16 11.54 -8.81
C THR A 52 -18.67 11.46 -8.48
N ALA A 53 -18.14 10.25 -8.21
CA ALA A 53 -16.73 10.09 -7.91
C ALA A 53 -15.87 10.60 -9.07
N ALA A 54 -14.94 11.50 -8.76
CA ALA A 54 -13.96 11.99 -9.71
C ALA A 54 -12.84 10.94 -9.94
N PRO A 55 -12.23 10.95 -11.12
CA PRO A 55 -11.09 10.06 -11.40
C PRO A 55 -9.84 10.41 -10.58
N TYR A 56 -9.82 11.60 -9.98
CA TYR A 56 -8.71 12.11 -9.21
C TYR A 56 -9.17 12.97 -8.02
N TYR A 57 -8.53 12.78 -6.86
CA TYR A 57 -8.72 13.58 -5.65
C TYR A 57 -7.38 14.06 -5.12
N SER A 58 -7.26 15.37 -4.83
CA SER A 58 -6.03 15.97 -4.32
C SER A 58 -5.71 15.54 -2.88
N ASP A 59 -6.72 15.16 -2.11
CA ASP A 59 -6.65 14.68 -0.73
C ASP A 59 -6.50 13.15 -0.62
N PHE A 60 -6.53 12.42 -1.75
CA PHE A 60 -6.31 10.97 -1.79
C PHE A 60 -4.88 10.66 -2.21
N ARG A 61 -3.98 10.60 -1.24
CA ARG A 61 -2.56 10.33 -1.47
C ARG A 61 -2.08 9.13 -0.65
N TYR A 62 -1.32 8.26 -1.30
CA TYR A 62 -0.66 7.15 -0.63
C TYR A 62 0.54 7.64 0.21
N ALA A 63 1.06 6.74 1.06
CA ALA A 63 2.25 6.99 1.86
C ALA A 63 3.44 7.44 1.00
N ARG A 64 4.26 8.32 1.54
CA ARG A 64 5.52 8.71 0.90
C ARG A 64 6.46 7.51 0.80
N ARG A 65 7.17 7.41 -0.32
CA ARG A 65 8.11 6.31 -0.62
C ARG A 65 9.46 6.88 -1.03
N PRO A 66 10.23 7.48 -0.11
CA PRO A 66 11.58 7.92 -0.42
C PRO A 66 12.48 6.71 -0.68
N ALA A 67 13.22 6.73 -1.77
CA ALA A 67 14.20 5.70 -2.11
C ALA A 67 15.57 6.37 -2.22
N GLU A 68 16.51 5.93 -1.40
CA GLU A 68 17.85 6.47 -1.38
C GLU A 68 18.87 5.40 -1.77
N SER A 69 19.70 5.75 -2.75
CA SER A 69 20.82 4.92 -3.19
C SER A 69 22.12 5.72 -3.08
N LEU A 70 23.19 5.06 -2.71
CA LEU A 70 24.51 5.64 -2.60
C LEU A 70 25.45 4.91 -3.57
N SER A 71 26.20 5.67 -4.34
CA SER A 71 27.26 5.14 -5.19
C SER A 71 28.56 5.90 -4.91
N LEU A 72 29.62 5.16 -4.67
CA LEU A 72 30.95 5.68 -4.47
C LEU A 72 31.91 4.93 -5.39
N GLY A 73 32.64 5.65 -6.22
CA GLY A 73 33.58 5.04 -7.16
C GLY A 73 34.83 5.86 -7.33
N ARG A 74 35.89 5.18 -7.77
CA ARG A 74 37.16 5.79 -8.15
C ARG A 74 37.74 5.10 -9.36
N THR A 75 38.26 5.92 -10.29
CA THR A 75 38.97 5.46 -11.49
C THR A 75 40.46 5.64 -11.26
N PHE A 76 41.23 4.60 -11.47
CA PHE A 76 42.69 4.59 -11.45
C PHE A 76 43.21 4.48 -12.88
N ARG A 77 43.95 5.45 -13.32
CA ARG A 77 44.65 5.39 -14.62
C ARG A 77 45.98 4.64 -14.41
N ILE A 78 46.14 3.51 -15.10
CA ILE A 78 47.32 2.64 -15.01
C ILE A 78 48.32 3.04 -16.09
N ARG A 79 47.81 3.31 -17.33
CA ARG A 79 48.56 3.78 -18.48
C ARG A 79 47.69 4.74 -19.31
N GLU A 80 48.23 5.28 -20.41
CA GLU A 80 47.50 6.23 -21.26
C GLU A 80 46.12 5.72 -21.76
N LYS A 81 46.03 4.40 -22.02
CA LYS A 81 44.82 3.74 -22.52
C LYS A 81 44.20 2.73 -21.54
N GLU A 82 44.84 2.51 -20.40
CA GLU A 82 44.40 1.51 -19.43
C GLU A 82 43.90 2.18 -18.17
N SER A 83 42.68 1.80 -17.74
CA SER A 83 42.09 2.32 -16.51
C SER A 83 41.30 1.23 -15.76
N LEU A 84 41.35 1.31 -14.44
CA LEU A 84 40.58 0.48 -13.54
C LEU A 84 39.60 1.35 -12.77
N GLU A 85 38.31 1.13 -12.96
CA GLU A 85 37.24 1.74 -12.16
C GLU A 85 36.79 0.73 -11.08
N ILE A 86 36.80 1.18 -9.84
CA ILE A 86 36.20 0.45 -8.72
C ILE A 86 35.04 1.28 -8.18
N ARG A 87 33.85 0.68 -8.10
CA ARG A 87 32.63 1.36 -7.65
C ARG A 87 31.84 0.47 -6.69
N ALA A 88 31.49 1.02 -5.55
CA ALA A 88 30.56 0.41 -4.60
C ALA A 88 29.19 1.11 -4.72
N GLU A 89 28.14 0.34 -4.85
CA GLU A 89 26.77 0.81 -4.96
C GLU A 89 25.93 0.19 -3.87
N PHE A 90 25.13 1.00 -3.20
CA PHE A 90 24.21 0.56 -2.15
C PHE A 90 22.81 1.05 -2.50
N PHE A 91 21.85 0.13 -2.52
CA PHE A 91 20.45 0.39 -2.75
C PHE A 91 19.67 0.28 -1.44
N ASN A 92 18.68 1.15 -1.27
CA ASN A 92 17.91 1.25 -0.04
C ASN A 92 18.81 1.38 1.20
N VAL A 93 19.71 2.37 1.19
CA VAL A 93 20.79 2.55 2.20
C VAL A 93 20.24 2.57 3.63
N PHE A 94 19.09 3.22 3.84
CA PHE A 94 18.44 3.32 5.15
C PHE A 94 17.55 2.13 5.50
N ASN A 95 17.53 1.09 4.65
CA ASN A 95 16.69 -0.10 4.82
C ASN A 95 15.22 0.24 5.10
N ARG A 96 14.67 1.16 4.31
CA ARG A 96 13.28 1.58 4.46
C ARG A 96 12.34 0.48 3.98
N VAL A 97 11.31 0.24 4.76
CA VAL A 97 10.23 -0.70 4.44
C VAL A 97 8.95 0.09 4.23
N TYR A 98 8.26 -0.17 3.12
CA TYR A 98 6.99 0.48 2.81
C TYR A 98 5.88 -0.55 2.72
N LEU A 99 4.75 -0.18 3.28
CA LEU A 99 3.52 -0.94 3.13
C LEU A 99 2.98 -0.83 1.70
N ASN A 100 2.26 -1.85 1.27
CA ASN A 100 1.50 -1.81 0.04
C ASN A 100 0.42 -0.71 0.10
N ASN A 101 -0.05 -0.28 -1.05
CA ASN A 101 -1.21 0.59 -1.10
C ASN A 101 -2.43 -0.13 -0.56
N PRO A 102 -3.32 0.57 0.15
CA PRO A 102 -4.57 -0.02 0.60
C PRO A 102 -5.46 -0.43 -0.58
N ALA A 103 -6.23 -1.47 -0.39
CA ALA A 103 -7.21 -1.93 -1.36
C ALA A 103 -8.31 -0.88 -1.55
N VAL A 104 -8.58 -0.53 -2.81
CA VAL A 104 -9.58 0.47 -3.21
C VAL A 104 -10.79 -0.16 -3.92
N THR A 105 -11.03 -1.44 -3.69
CA THR A 105 -12.22 -2.14 -4.18
C THR A 105 -13.48 -1.57 -3.56
N ASN A 106 -14.64 -1.94 -4.07
CA ASN A 106 -15.95 -1.42 -3.65
C ASN A 106 -16.04 -1.08 -2.14
N PRO A 107 -16.14 0.20 -1.76
CA PRO A 107 -16.18 0.62 -0.36
C PRO A 107 -17.45 0.17 0.37
N GLN A 108 -18.51 -0.19 -0.35
CA GLN A 108 -19.78 -0.67 0.21
C GLN A 108 -19.83 -2.21 0.33
N ALA A 109 -18.81 -2.92 -0.16
CA ALA A 109 -18.73 -4.36 0.01
C ALA A 109 -18.41 -4.73 1.47
N ASN A 110 -18.83 -5.91 1.86
CA ASN A 110 -18.47 -6.47 3.16
C ASN A 110 -16.94 -6.58 3.25
N ARG A 111 -16.40 -6.14 4.37
CA ARG A 111 -15.01 -6.31 4.75
C ARG A 111 -14.90 -7.49 5.70
N GLY A 112 -13.77 -8.15 5.73
CA GLY A 112 -13.57 -9.32 6.56
C GLY A 112 -12.24 -9.28 7.30
N CYS A 113 -12.16 -10.04 8.38
CA CYS A 113 -10.93 -10.37 9.07
C CYS A 113 -10.85 -11.88 9.24
N THR A 114 -9.68 -12.45 9.05
CA THR A 114 -9.44 -13.89 9.21
C THR A 114 -8.46 -14.14 10.36
N VAL A 115 -8.46 -15.34 10.91
CA VAL A 115 -7.45 -15.76 11.88
C VAL A 115 -6.26 -16.37 11.12
N THR A 116 -5.06 -15.99 11.51
CA THR A 116 -3.83 -16.58 10.93
C THR A 116 -3.59 -17.98 11.48
N THR A 117 -4.00 -18.21 12.72
CA THR A 117 -3.92 -19.53 13.39
C THR A 117 -5.30 -19.89 13.92
N PRO A 118 -5.87 -21.02 13.50
CA PRO A 118 -7.17 -21.46 14.02
C PRO A 118 -7.13 -21.54 15.54
N THR A 119 -8.01 -20.79 16.18
CA THR A 119 -8.19 -20.81 17.63
C THR A 119 -9.48 -21.54 17.95
N ALA A 120 -9.45 -22.48 18.86
CA ALA A 120 -10.63 -23.22 19.27
C ALA A 120 -11.75 -22.28 19.76
N GLY A 121 -12.94 -22.41 19.17
CA GLY A 121 -14.10 -21.58 19.49
C GLY A 121 -14.25 -20.29 18.70
N LEU A 122 -13.30 -19.92 17.84
CA LEU A 122 -13.44 -18.78 16.94
C LEU A 122 -13.68 -19.25 15.49
N PRO A 123 -14.64 -18.67 14.75
CA PRO A 123 -14.77 -18.92 13.32
C PRO A 123 -13.51 -18.40 12.58
N ASN A 124 -13.16 -19.08 11.49
CA ASN A 124 -11.96 -18.75 10.69
C ASN A 124 -11.99 -17.34 10.07
N SER A 125 -13.17 -16.76 9.94
CA SER A 125 -13.36 -15.42 9.41
C SER A 125 -14.58 -14.76 10.02
N VAL A 126 -14.55 -13.43 10.06
CA VAL A 126 -15.66 -12.60 10.53
C VAL A 126 -15.87 -11.42 9.59
N THR A 127 -17.13 -11.08 9.36
CA THR A 127 -17.48 -9.85 8.65
C THR A 127 -17.38 -8.67 9.59
N VAL A 128 -16.73 -7.59 9.13
CA VAL A 128 -16.53 -6.38 9.90
C VAL A 128 -17.52 -5.31 9.44
N ALA A 129 -18.21 -4.69 10.39
CA ALA A 129 -19.17 -3.64 10.10
C ALA A 129 -18.54 -2.46 9.36
N THR A 130 -19.32 -1.82 8.50
CA THR A 130 -18.93 -0.61 7.80
C THR A 130 -18.56 0.49 8.82
N GLY A 131 -17.40 1.12 8.65
CA GLY A 131 -16.92 2.15 9.58
C GLY A 131 -15.96 1.66 10.66
N THR A 132 -15.90 0.35 10.95
CA THR A 132 -14.91 -0.21 11.89
C THR A 132 -13.51 -0.10 11.29
N GLY A 133 -12.58 0.52 11.99
CA GLY A 133 -11.19 0.72 11.54
C GLY A 133 -10.22 -0.40 11.91
N THR A 134 -10.68 -1.39 12.68
CA THR A 134 -9.84 -2.50 13.19
C THR A 134 -10.56 -3.82 13.13
N CYS A 135 -9.80 -4.90 13.03
CA CYS A 135 -10.33 -6.24 13.23
C CYS A 135 -10.75 -6.47 14.68
N PRO A 136 -11.77 -7.30 14.94
CA PRO A 136 -12.13 -7.74 16.29
C PRO A 136 -10.97 -8.49 16.96
N ALA A 137 -10.99 -8.54 18.30
CA ALA A 137 -9.98 -9.24 19.07
C ALA A 137 -9.87 -10.72 18.63
N GLY A 138 -8.64 -11.19 18.47
CA GLY A 138 -8.36 -12.55 18.00
C GLY A 138 -8.33 -12.71 16.47
N TYR A 139 -8.65 -11.66 15.71
CA TYR A 139 -8.58 -11.66 14.26
C TYR A 139 -7.47 -10.75 13.76
N THR A 140 -6.76 -11.22 12.74
CA THR A 140 -5.74 -10.51 12.00
C THR A 140 -6.08 -10.59 10.51
N SER A 141 -5.23 -10.14 9.61
CA SER A 141 -5.46 -10.27 8.16
C SER A 141 -6.76 -9.63 7.67
N PRO A 142 -6.87 -8.30 7.74
CA PRO A 142 -7.99 -7.56 7.19
C PRO A 142 -8.06 -7.72 5.66
N SER A 143 -9.27 -7.81 5.12
CA SER A 143 -9.53 -7.95 3.69
C SER A 143 -10.66 -7.03 3.23
N GLY A 144 -10.63 -6.62 1.97
CA GLY A 144 -11.61 -5.69 1.39
C GLY A 144 -11.14 -4.24 1.42
N PHE A 145 -12.07 -3.30 1.25
CA PHE A 145 -11.76 -1.88 1.12
C PHE A 145 -10.97 -1.33 2.32
N GLY A 146 -9.84 -0.68 2.03
CA GLY A 146 -8.97 -0.08 3.04
C GLY A 146 -8.00 -1.03 3.74
N SER A 147 -8.02 -2.32 3.44
CA SER A 147 -7.01 -3.26 3.94
C SER A 147 -5.68 -3.08 3.22
N ILE A 148 -4.57 -3.35 3.92
CA ILE A 148 -3.23 -3.35 3.35
C ILE A 148 -2.72 -4.79 3.32
N ASN A 149 -2.31 -5.26 2.15
CA ASN A 149 -1.63 -6.54 2.05
C ASN A 149 -0.20 -6.41 2.62
N TYR A 150 0.03 -6.99 3.78
CA TYR A 150 1.32 -6.95 4.49
C TYR A 150 2.25 -8.11 4.13
N THR A 151 1.77 -9.11 3.39
CA THR A 151 2.60 -10.25 2.98
C THR A 151 3.50 -9.92 1.79
N GLY A 152 3.18 -8.88 1.02
CA GLY A 152 3.98 -8.38 -0.07
C GLY A 152 4.56 -7.02 0.24
N LEU A 153 5.87 -6.91 0.47
CA LEU A 153 6.54 -5.63 0.65
C LEU A 153 6.81 -4.97 -0.71
N GLN A 154 6.60 -3.66 -0.78
CA GLN A 154 6.88 -2.88 -2.00
C GLN A 154 8.35 -2.47 -2.13
N THR A 155 9.15 -2.74 -1.12
CA THR A 155 10.56 -2.36 -1.09
C THR A 155 11.48 -3.55 -1.23
N GLN A 156 12.52 -3.38 -2.02
CA GLN A 156 13.67 -4.27 -2.03
C GLN A 156 14.40 -4.14 -0.68
N PRO A 157 14.89 -5.23 -0.09
CA PRO A 157 15.77 -5.17 1.06
C PRO A 157 17.04 -4.37 0.70
N ARG A 158 17.72 -3.86 1.73
CA ARG A 158 19.02 -3.22 1.51
C ARG A 158 19.96 -4.22 0.85
N ASN A 159 20.53 -3.82 -0.27
CA ASN A 159 21.56 -4.59 -0.95
C ASN A 159 22.71 -3.70 -1.37
N GLY A 160 23.87 -4.29 -1.61
CA GLY A 160 25.04 -3.60 -2.11
C GLY A 160 25.76 -4.46 -3.13
N GLN A 161 26.40 -3.80 -4.07
CA GLN A 161 27.27 -4.45 -5.05
C GLN A 161 28.59 -3.71 -5.19
N LEU A 162 29.64 -4.47 -5.48
CA LEU A 162 30.94 -3.97 -5.84
C LEU A 162 31.18 -4.26 -7.32
N VAL A 163 31.51 -3.21 -8.05
CA VAL A 163 31.78 -3.28 -9.49
C VAL A 163 33.23 -2.91 -9.72
N ALA A 164 33.96 -3.76 -10.43
CA ALA A 164 35.28 -3.47 -10.94
C ALA A 164 35.25 -3.54 -12.48
N ARG A 165 35.66 -2.46 -13.14
CA ARG A 165 35.71 -2.37 -14.60
C ARG A 165 37.13 -2.02 -15.05
N PHE A 166 37.71 -2.87 -15.84
CA PHE A 166 38.97 -2.64 -16.49
C PHE A 166 38.73 -2.24 -17.96
N THR A 167 39.35 -1.16 -18.38
CA THR A 167 39.32 -0.67 -19.77
C THR A 167 40.75 -0.65 -20.30
N PHE A 168 40.95 -1.22 -21.49
CA PHE A 168 42.24 -1.30 -22.18
C PHE A 168 42.10 -0.87 -23.61
#